data_99bd4dc24b8bf1c92bf797c6a082486c
#
_entry.id   99bd4dc24b8bf1c92bf797c6a082486c
#
_cell.length_a   1.000
_cell.length_b   1.000
_cell.length_c   1.000
_cell.angle_alpha   90.00
_cell.angle_beta   90.00
_cell.angle_gamma   90.00
#
_symmetry.space_group_name_H-M   'P 1'
#
loop_
_entity.id
_entity.type
_entity.pdbx_description
1 polymer ?
#
loop_
_entity_poly.entity_id
_entity_poly.type
_entity_poly.pdbx_seq_one_letter_code
_entity_poly.pdbx_strand_id
1 'polypeptide(L)'
;MFPSGSAAAAAIAEEQVRRESLAIAEGLKRQEAGLLDELIVRYQHRLLRYLLYLTGNHEMADDLFQEVWMRVMVRGAQFNGRARFETWLFTIARNLVIDQRRKKTMSSLDELFEVGQSDDRPMTFEVADDQPTPFECLSHVEDREQIAEALLQLDTLYREVLVLRFHEDLTLDEIAKVTRAPLSTVKSRLYRGLAAIKPQLERARTRRQEMV
;
A
#
# COMPACT_ATOMS: atom_id res chain seq x y z
N MET A 1 -26.95 -12.93 29.07
CA MET A 1 -26.20 -13.21 27.82
C MET A 1 -25.26 -12.02 27.59
N PHE A 2 -24.00 -12.11 28.07
CA PHE A 2 -23.04 -11.03 27.96
C PHE A 2 -22.39 -11.08 26.57
N PRO A 3 -22.22 -9.96 25.83
CA PRO A 3 -21.47 -9.97 24.59
C PRO A 3 -20.04 -10.40 24.91
N SER A 4 -19.51 -11.33 24.14
CA SER A 4 -18.15 -11.84 24.29
C SER A 4 -17.17 -10.68 24.24
N GLY A 5 -16.17 -10.64 25.12
CA GLY A 5 -15.21 -9.53 25.24
C GLY A 5 -14.52 -9.10 23.94
N SER A 6 -14.47 -9.98 22.94
CA SER A 6 -13.99 -9.73 21.58
C SER A 6 -14.85 -8.70 20.79
N ALA A 7 -16.16 -8.77 20.89
CA ALA A 7 -17.06 -7.84 20.16
C ALA A 7 -17.01 -6.42 20.76
N ALA A 8 -16.91 -6.31 22.09
CA ALA A 8 -16.76 -5.02 22.76
C ALA A 8 -15.42 -4.35 22.45
N ALA A 9 -14.33 -5.12 22.43
CA ALA A 9 -13.00 -4.63 22.07
C ALA A 9 -12.95 -4.14 20.61
N ALA A 10 -13.57 -4.88 19.68
CA ALA A 10 -13.66 -4.47 18.28
C ALA A 10 -14.46 -3.17 18.11
N ALA A 11 -15.59 -3.01 18.80
CA ALA A 11 -16.40 -1.80 18.75
C ALA A 11 -15.65 -0.57 19.32
N ILE A 12 -14.86 -0.75 20.38
CA ILE A 12 -14.04 0.31 20.95
C ILE A 12 -12.95 0.73 19.94
N ALA A 13 -12.29 -0.23 19.30
CA ALA A 13 -11.26 0.04 18.30
C ALA A 13 -11.84 0.80 17.08
N GLU A 14 -13.00 0.39 16.58
CA GLU A 14 -13.69 1.08 15.49
C GLU A 14 -14.06 2.53 15.85
N GLU A 15 -14.57 2.75 17.06
CA GLU A 15 -14.92 4.08 17.51
C GLU A 15 -13.67 4.96 17.68
N GLN A 16 -12.55 4.40 18.14
CA GLN A 16 -11.28 5.13 18.24
C GLN A 16 -10.76 5.54 16.86
N VAL A 17 -10.76 4.64 15.90
CA VAL A 17 -10.38 4.92 14.50
C VAL A 17 -11.28 6.00 13.88
N ARG A 18 -12.58 5.96 14.18
CA ARG A 18 -13.52 6.97 13.72
C ARG A 18 -13.23 8.35 14.29
N ARG A 19 -12.98 8.43 15.61
CA ARG A 19 -12.61 9.69 16.28
C ARG A 19 -11.33 10.28 15.73
N GLU A 20 -10.32 9.44 15.51
CA GLU A 20 -9.06 9.86 14.91
C GLU A 20 -9.27 10.41 13.51
N SER A 21 -10.04 9.72 12.67
CA SER A 21 -10.33 10.19 11.31
C SER A 21 -11.08 11.53 11.30
N LEU A 22 -11.99 11.75 12.24
CA LEU A 22 -12.69 13.03 12.39
C LEU A 22 -11.75 14.14 12.87
N ALA A 23 -10.85 13.85 13.81
CA ALA A 23 -9.85 14.81 14.29
C ALA A 23 -8.91 15.25 13.16
N ILE A 24 -8.42 14.29 12.36
CA ILE A 24 -7.60 14.59 11.18
C ILE A 24 -8.39 15.45 10.17
N ALA A 25 -9.65 15.13 9.91
CA ALA A 25 -10.49 15.91 8.99
C ALA A 25 -10.66 17.35 9.46
N GLU A 26 -10.87 17.58 10.75
CA GLU A 26 -11.02 18.91 11.33
C GLU A 26 -9.70 19.69 11.30
N GLY A 27 -8.56 19.05 11.64
CA GLY A 27 -7.25 19.67 11.58
C GLY A 27 -6.85 20.05 10.15
N LEU A 28 -7.07 19.18 9.17
CA LEU A 28 -6.83 19.48 7.75
C LEU A 28 -7.71 20.64 7.23
N LYS A 29 -8.97 20.71 7.68
CA LYS A 29 -9.88 21.78 7.32
C LYS A 29 -9.44 23.13 7.91
N ARG A 30 -8.90 23.12 9.11
CA ARG A 30 -8.37 24.31 9.81
C ARG A 30 -6.95 24.67 9.37
N GLN A 31 -6.31 23.85 8.53
CA GLN A 31 -4.89 23.98 8.17
C GLN A 31 -4.00 24.06 9.41
N GLU A 32 -4.24 23.15 10.37
CA GLU A 32 -3.56 23.11 11.64
C GLU A 32 -2.05 22.90 11.44
N ALA A 33 -1.26 23.78 12.05
CA ALA A 33 0.19 23.74 11.91
C ALA A 33 0.75 22.44 12.51
N GLY A 34 1.64 21.78 11.76
CA GLY A 34 2.29 20.53 12.18
C GLY A 34 1.50 19.25 11.91
N LEU A 35 0.17 19.30 11.73
CA LEU A 35 -0.60 18.09 11.44
C LEU A 35 -0.14 17.39 10.16
N LEU A 36 0.17 18.15 9.12
CA LEU A 36 0.65 17.57 7.86
C LEU A 36 1.99 16.85 8.06
N ASP A 37 2.90 17.43 8.83
CA ASP A 37 4.21 16.83 9.16
C ASP A 37 4.03 15.54 9.95
N GLU A 38 3.12 15.52 10.94
CA GLU A 38 2.78 14.32 11.68
C GLU A 38 2.22 13.20 10.78
N LEU A 39 1.33 13.56 9.86
CA LEU A 39 0.77 12.60 8.90
C LEU A 39 1.84 12.08 7.93
N ILE A 40 2.74 12.95 7.44
CA ILE A 40 3.86 12.54 6.59
C ILE A 40 4.75 11.55 7.35
N VAL A 41 5.20 11.87 8.55
CA VAL A 41 6.05 10.98 9.36
C VAL A 41 5.37 9.64 9.58
N ARG A 42 4.07 9.64 9.88
CA ARG A 42 3.30 8.44 10.18
C ARG A 42 3.08 7.53 8.96
N TYR A 43 2.88 8.11 7.79
CA TYR A 43 2.47 7.35 6.60
C TYR A 43 3.56 7.23 5.52
N GLN A 44 4.70 7.92 5.62
CA GLN A 44 5.71 7.97 4.57
C GLN A 44 6.18 6.58 4.10
N HIS A 45 6.56 5.70 5.02
CA HIS A 45 7.07 4.36 4.66
C HIS A 45 5.97 3.47 4.07
N ARG A 46 4.76 3.54 4.61
CA ARG A 46 3.60 2.79 4.14
C ARG A 46 3.21 3.24 2.73
N LEU A 47 3.10 4.55 2.52
CA LEU A 47 2.73 5.13 1.24
C LEU A 47 3.77 4.85 0.16
N LEU A 48 5.07 5.07 0.46
CA LEU A 48 6.15 4.82 -0.48
C LEU A 48 6.20 3.35 -0.89
N ARG A 49 6.12 2.44 0.06
CA ARG A 49 6.06 0.99 -0.19
C ARG A 49 4.87 0.62 -1.09
N TYR A 50 3.67 1.14 -0.81
CA TYR A 50 2.49 0.90 -1.65
C TYR A 50 2.72 1.38 -3.09
N LEU A 51 3.26 2.59 -3.27
CA LEU A 51 3.58 3.13 -4.60
C LEU A 51 4.63 2.28 -5.32
N LEU A 52 5.68 1.82 -4.62
CA LEU A 52 6.68 0.90 -5.17
C LEU A 52 6.06 -0.41 -5.65
N TYR A 53 5.17 -1.02 -4.87
CA TYR A 53 4.48 -2.23 -5.30
C TYR A 53 3.58 -2.01 -6.52
N LEU A 54 2.99 -0.83 -6.69
CA LEU A 54 2.15 -0.55 -7.83
C LEU A 54 2.94 -0.16 -9.08
N THR A 55 4.02 0.59 -8.93
CA THR A 55 4.80 1.11 -10.08
C THR A 55 5.90 0.15 -10.53
N GLY A 56 6.52 -0.58 -9.59
CA GLY A 56 7.73 -1.35 -9.82
C GLY A 56 8.97 -0.48 -10.12
N ASN A 57 8.90 0.83 -9.87
CA ASN A 57 9.97 1.78 -10.20
C ASN A 57 10.11 2.81 -9.07
N HIS A 58 11.34 2.98 -8.54
CA HIS A 58 11.62 3.87 -7.41
C HIS A 58 11.41 5.33 -7.76
N GLU A 59 11.98 5.81 -8.87
CA GLU A 59 11.87 7.19 -9.30
C GLU A 59 10.40 7.62 -9.47
N MET A 60 9.62 6.78 -10.14
CA MET A 60 8.19 7.02 -10.29
C MET A 60 7.44 6.98 -8.95
N ALA A 61 7.83 6.10 -8.03
CA ALA A 61 7.21 6.03 -6.71
C ALA A 61 7.51 7.28 -5.87
N ASP A 62 8.74 7.81 -5.93
CA ASP A 62 9.15 9.03 -5.26
C ASP A 62 8.42 10.26 -5.81
N ASP A 63 8.30 10.39 -7.12
CA ASP A 63 7.53 11.46 -7.76
C ASP A 63 6.06 11.42 -7.34
N LEU A 64 5.47 10.23 -7.39
CA LEU A 64 4.08 10.03 -6.99
C LEU A 64 3.88 10.27 -5.48
N PHE A 65 4.85 9.92 -4.65
CA PHE A 65 4.83 10.19 -3.22
C PHE A 65 4.72 11.69 -2.94
N GLN A 66 5.55 12.49 -3.58
CA GLN A 66 5.49 13.96 -3.46
C GLN A 66 4.14 14.49 -3.94
N GLU A 67 3.66 14.04 -5.09
CA GLU A 67 2.38 14.48 -5.67
C GLU A 67 1.18 14.08 -4.77
N VAL A 68 1.21 12.92 -4.09
CA VAL A 68 0.19 12.53 -3.11
C VAL A 68 0.12 13.56 -1.99
N TRP A 69 1.26 13.92 -1.38
CA TRP A 69 1.28 14.88 -0.28
C TRP A 69 0.90 16.29 -0.71
N MET A 70 1.29 16.71 -1.91
CA MET A 70 0.78 17.96 -2.48
C MET A 70 -0.74 17.94 -2.62
N ARG A 71 -1.32 16.82 -3.07
CA ARG A 71 -2.79 16.68 -3.13
C ARG A 71 -3.44 16.64 -1.77
N VAL A 72 -2.83 16.00 -0.78
CA VAL A 72 -3.30 16.04 0.61
C VAL A 72 -3.33 17.49 1.11
N MET A 73 -2.27 18.25 0.88
CA MET A 73 -2.20 19.67 1.25
C MET A 73 -3.32 20.52 0.60
N VAL A 74 -3.52 20.34 -0.70
CA VAL A 74 -4.49 21.16 -1.46
C VAL A 74 -5.94 20.71 -1.20
N ARG A 75 -6.18 19.41 -1.05
CA ARG A 75 -7.52 18.82 -0.95
C ARG A 75 -7.88 18.32 0.45
N GLY A 76 -7.01 18.52 1.44
CA GLY A 76 -7.22 18.04 2.80
C GLY A 76 -8.54 18.48 3.40
N ALA A 77 -8.98 19.72 3.13
CA ALA A 77 -10.29 20.24 3.57
C ALA A 77 -11.50 19.46 3.00
N GLN A 78 -11.32 18.65 1.95
CA GLN A 78 -12.38 17.79 1.39
C GLN A 78 -12.49 16.45 2.12
N PHE A 79 -11.48 16.07 2.91
CA PHE A 79 -11.55 14.89 3.75
C PHE A 79 -12.55 15.13 4.89
N ASN A 80 -13.59 14.31 4.96
CA ASN A 80 -14.72 14.51 5.88
C ASN A 80 -14.72 13.56 7.10
N GLY A 81 -13.68 12.73 7.25
CA GLY A 81 -13.55 11.78 8.37
C GLY A 81 -14.54 10.62 8.36
N ARG A 82 -15.39 10.45 7.32
CA ARG A 82 -16.35 9.32 7.22
C ARG A 82 -15.68 7.98 6.93
N ALA A 83 -14.54 8.00 6.27
CA ALA A 83 -13.67 6.85 6.08
C ALA A 83 -12.39 7.04 6.89
N ARG A 84 -11.63 5.98 7.08
CA ARG A 84 -10.28 6.08 7.63
C ARG A 84 -9.41 6.97 6.75
N PHE A 85 -8.49 7.71 7.38
CA PHE A 85 -7.57 8.57 6.64
C PHE A 85 -6.73 7.77 5.64
N GLU A 86 -6.29 6.56 6.01
CA GLU A 86 -5.57 5.63 5.14
C GLU A 86 -6.36 5.32 3.86
N THR A 87 -7.65 5.00 4.00
CA THR A 87 -8.50 4.69 2.84
C THR A 87 -8.56 5.86 1.86
N TRP A 88 -8.62 7.08 2.37
CA TRP A 88 -8.61 8.29 1.54
C TRP A 88 -7.23 8.55 0.93
N LEU A 89 -6.15 8.41 1.70
CA LEU A 89 -4.76 8.58 1.25
C LEU A 89 -4.41 7.59 0.13
N PHE A 90 -4.67 6.30 0.34
CA PHE A 90 -4.40 5.27 -0.67
C PHE A 90 -5.31 5.41 -1.91
N THR A 91 -6.51 5.98 -1.77
CA THR A 91 -7.35 6.32 -2.93
C THR A 91 -6.69 7.41 -3.78
N ILE A 92 -6.11 8.45 -3.17
CA ILE A 92 -5.36 9.48 -3.89
C ILE A 92 -4.16 8.86 -4.61
N ALA A 93 -3.35 8.08 -3.88
CA ALA A 93 -2.16 7.42 -4.41
C ALA A 93 -2.48 6.53 -5.62
N ARG A 94 -3.51 5.68 -5.49
CA ARG A 94 -3.97 4.81 -6.58
C ARG A 94 -4.40 5.59 -7.82
N ASN A 95 -5.20 6.63 -7.63
CA ASN A 95 -5.68 7.44 -8.75
C ASN A 95 -4.50 8.06 -9.52
N LEU A 96 -3.47 8.55 -8.81
CA LEU A 96 -2.26 9.07 -9.41
C LEU A 96 -1.50 8.02 -10.23
N VAL A 97 -1.34 6.80 -9.70
CA VAL A 97 -0.71 5.69 -10.44
C VAL A 97 -1.48 5.38 -11.72
N ILE A 98 -2.82 5.34 -11.66
CA ILE A 98 -3.66 5.09 -12.83
C ILE A 98 -3.53 6.23 -13.86
N ASP A 99 -3.57 7.48 -13.40
CA ASP A 99 -3.43 8.65 -14.28
C ASP A 99 -2.06 8.66 -14.97
N GLN A 100 -1.00 8.33 -14.24
CA GLN A 100 0.36 8.24 -14.78
C GLN A 100 0.49 7.13 -15.84
N ARG A 101 -0.06 5.94 -15.56
CA ARG A 101 -0.08 4.84 -16.55
C ARG A 101 -0.84 5.23 -17.80
N ARG A 102 -1.98 5.90 -17.66
CA ARG A 102 -2.77 6.37 -18.81
C ARG A 102 -2.01 7.38 -19.64
N LYS A 103 -1.30 8.34 -19.02
CA LYS A 103 -0.45 9.29 -19.72
C LYS A 103 0.66 8.57 -20.49
N LYS A 104 1.36 7.63 -19.86
CA LYS A 104 2.42 6.85 -20.51
C LYS A 104 1.91 6.04 -21.70
N THR A 105 0.71 5.45 -21.59
CA THR A 105 0.09 4.71 -22.70
C THR A 105 -0.29 5.65 -23.85
N MET A 106 -0.76 6.85 -23.57
CA MET A 106 -1.06 7.85 -24.62
C MET A 106 0.22 8.36 -25.30
N SER A 107 1.26 8.70 -24.53
CA SER A 107 2.57 9.10 -25.08
C SER A 107 3.21 7.96 -25.90
N SER A 108 3.07 6.71 -25.47
CA SER A 108 3.60 5.56 -26.20
C SER A 108 2.90 5.28 -27.53
N LEU A 109 1.69 5.80 -27.75
CA LEU A 109 1.04 5.77 -29.07
C LEU A 109 1.62 6.81 -30.03
N ASP A 110 2.17 7.90 -29.49
CA ASP A 110 2.87 8.93 -30.27
C ASP A 110 4.36 8.56 -30.50
N GLU A 111 4.95 7.70 -29.65
CA GLU A 111 6.35 7.25 -29.67
C GLU A 111 6.54 5.83 -30.24
N LEU A 112 5.81 5.42 -31.24
CA LEU A 112 5.99 4.11 -31.89
C LEU A 112 7.37 3.93 -32.57
N PHE A 113 8.39 4.70 -32.20
CA PHE A 113 9.73 4.64 -32.82
C PHE A 113 10.94 4.56 -31.87
N GLU A 114 10.79 4.44 -30.54
CA GLU A 114 11.97 4.19 -29.72
C GLU A 114 11.72 3.14 -28.61
N VAL A 115 12.39 2.00 -28.78
CA VAL A 115 12.49 0.91 -27.82
C VAL A 115 13.47 1.35 -26.72
N GLY A 116 12.95 1.72 -25.56
CA GLY A 116 13.73 1.99 -24.35
C GLY A 116 13.65 0.84 -23.37
N GLN A 117 14.79 0.23 -23.08
CA GLN A 117 14.97 -0.86 -22.12
C GLN A 117 14.59 -0.41 -20.72
N SER A 118 13.76 -1.20 -20.03
CA SER A 118 13.54 -1.09 -18.59
C SER A 118 14.82 -1.47 -17.83
N ASP A 119 15.32 -0.55 -17.04
CA ASP A 119 16.48 -0.73 -16.15
C ASP A 119 16.09 -1.67 -15.01
N ASP A 120 16.47 -2.93 -15.15
CA ASP A 120 16.16 -4.04 -14.23
C ASP A 120 17.21 -4.04 -13.11
N ARG A 121 17.13 -3.05 -12.19
CA ARG A 121 17.92 -3.07 -10.96
C ARG A 121 17.18 -3.85 -9.89
N PRO A 122 17.83 -4.81 -9.21
CA PRO A 122 17.22 -5.51 -8.09
C PRO A 122 16.85 -4.52 -6.99
N MET A 123 15.57 -4.53 -6.59
CA MET A 123 15.04 -3.69 -5.52
C MET A 123 15.50 -4.23 -4.17
N THR A 124 16.43 -3.54 -3.53
CA THR A 124 16.74 -3.74 -2.11
C THR A 124 15.79 -2.91 -1.26
N PHE A 125 14.98 -3.58 -0.45
CA PHE A 125 14.10 -2.92 0.52
C PHE A 125 14.85 -2.72 1.84
N GLU A 126 15.36 -1.54 2.11
CA GLU A 126 15.72 -1.14 3.47
C GLU A 126 14.46 -0.67 4.19
N VAL A 127 13.91 -1.53 5.01
CA VAL A 127 12.84 -1.17 5.95
C VAL A 127 13.46 -1.09 7.34
N ALA A 128 13.65 0.12 7.85
CA ALA A 128 13.99 0.32 9.26
C ALA A 128 12.77 -0.08 10.10
N ASP A 129 12.91 -1.12 10.94
CA ASP A 129 11.92 -1.52 11.93
C ASP A 129 12.58 -2.02 13.21
N ASP A 130 11.84 -1.98 14.34
CA ASP A 130 12.25 -2.23 15.72
C ASP A 130 13.14 -3.47 15.92
N GLN A 131 14.16 -3.32 16.75
CA GLN A 131 15.37 -4.13 16.91
C GLN A 131 15.15 -5.59 17.31
N PRO A 132 15.22 -6.54 16.38
CA PRO A 132 15.50 -7.95 16.66
C PRO A 132 17.01 -8.24 16.70
N THR A 133 17.39 -9.41 17.24
CA THR A 133 18.80 -9.83 17.29
C THR A 133 19.41 -9.94 15.88
N PRO A 134 20.76 -9.83 15.70
CA PRO A 134 21.39 -9.86 14.38
C PRO A 134 21.07 -11.09 13.54
N PHE A 135 20.79 -12.25 14.16
CA PHE A 135 20.42 -13.48 13.46
C PHE A 135 18.93 -13.51 13.07
N GLU A 136 18.04 -13.02 13.94
CA GLU A 136 16.61 -12.84 13.61
C GLU A 136 16.43 -11.74 12.57
N CYS A 137 17.26 -10.68 12.61
CA CYS A 137 17.29 -9.65 11.58
C CYS A 137 17.57 -10.23 10.19
N LEU A 138 18.59 -11.08 10.03
CA LEU A 138 18.95 -11.65 8.73
C LEU A 138 17.82 -12.55 8.18
N SER A 139 17.25 -13.42 9.01
CA SER A 139 16.17 -14.32 8.56
C SER A 139 14.90 -13.57 8.20
N HIS A 140 14.56 -12.50 8.94
CA HIS A 140 13.39 -11.66 8.65
C HIS A 140 13.58 -10.76 7.43
N VAL A 141 14.80 -10.27 7.17
CA VAL A 141 15.11 -9.46 5.98
C VAL A 141 14.99 -10.32 4.73
N GLU A 142 15.59 -11.52 4.72
CA GLU A 142 15.50 -12.45 3.59
C GLU A 142 14.06 -12.91 3.32
N ASP A 143 13.26 -13.18 4.36
CA ASP A 143 11.84 -13.52 4.19
C ASP A 143 11.03 -12.34 3.62
N ARG A 144 11.35 -11.10 4.02
CA ARG A 144 10.72 -9.88 3.48
C ARG A 144 11.07 -9.63 2.02
N GLU A 145 12.33 -9.81 1.63
CA GLU A 145 12.77 -9.69 0.24
C GLU A 145 12.08 -10.71 -0.67
N GLN A 146 12.01 -11.97 -0.23
CA GLN A 146 11.33 -13.03 -0.97
C GLN A 146 9.82 -12.76 -1.15
N ILE A 147 9.16 -12.24 -0.10
CA ILE A 147 7.76 -11.84 -0.19
C ILE A 147 7.59 -10.66 -1.16
N ALA A 148 8.50 -9.68 -1.10
CA ALA A 148 8.46 -8.52 -2.00
C ALA A 148 8.65 -8.94 -3.46
N GLU A 149 9.63 -9.80 -3.76
CA GLU A 149 9.83 -10.35 -5.10
C GLU A 149 8.62 -11.15 -5.58
N ALA A 150 8.07 -12.02 -4.73
CA ALA A 150 6.88 -12.79 -5.07
C ALA A 150 5.66 -11.90 -5.35
N LEU A 151 5.49 -10.82 -4.59
CA LEU A 151 4.44 -9.83 -4.84
C LEU A 151 4.65 -9.12 -6.18
N LEU A 152 5.89 -8.73 -6.52
CA LEU A 152 6.20 -8.05 -7.78
C LEU A 152 5.95 -8.91 -9.01
N GLN A 153 6.04 -10.24 -8.90
CA GLN A 153 5.74 -11.17 -9.98
C GLN A 153 4.22 -11.36 -10.21
N LEU A 154 3.37 -10.94 -9.27
CA LEU A 154 1.92 -11.01 -9.45
C LEU A 154 1.42 -9.95 -10.42
N ASP A 155 0.29 -10.26 -11.08
CA ASP A 155 -0.50 -9.22 -11.75
C ASP A 155 -0.83 -8.08 -10.76
N THR A 156 -0.74 -6.84 -11.24
CA THR A 156 -0.90 -5.64 -10.41
C THR A 156 -2.24 -5.60 -9.66
N LEU A 157 -3.33 -6.13 -10.26
CA LEU A 157 -4.65 -6.14 -9.63
C LEU A 157 -4.71 -7.07 -8.41
N TYR A 158 -3.99 -8.19 -8.45
CA TYR A 158 -3.89 -9.11 -7.32
C TYR A 158 -2.92 -8.60 -6.27
N ARG A 159 -1.76 -8.10 -6.71
CA ARG A 159 -0.75 -7.48 -5.86
C ARG A 159 -1.33 -6.33 -5.05
N GLU A 160 -2.06 -5.42 -5.68
CA GLU A 160 -2.72 -4.28 -5.03
C GLU A 160 -3.62 -4.73 -3.86
N VAL A 161 -4.48 -5.71 -4.09
CA VAL A 161 -5.40 -6.20 -3.06
C VAL A 161 -4.66 -6.87 -1.91
N LEU A 162 -3.59 -7.64 -2.19
CA LEU A 162 -2.78 -8.28 -1.15
C LEU A 162 -2.03 -7.24 -0.31
N VAL A 163 -1.42 -6.24 -0.94
CA VAL A 163 -0.70 -5.17 -0.23
C VAL A 163 -1.66 -4.38 0.66
N LEU A 164 -2.80 -3.94 0.13
CA LEU A 164 -3.80 -3.20 0.93
C LEU A 164 -4.36 -4.04 2.09
N ARG A 165 -4.50 -5.36 1.92
CA ARG A 165 -5.04 -6.24 2.94
C ARG A 165 -4.03 -6.57 4.04
N PHE A 166 -2.78 -6.94 3.67
CA PHE A 166 -1.82 -7.54 4.59
C PHE A 166 -0.71 -6.58 5.05
N HIS A 167 -0.39 -5.55 4.26
CA HIS A 167 0.56 -4.52 4.69
C HIS A 167 -0.13 -3.28 5.27
N GLU A 168 -1.33 -2.95 4.78
CA GLU A 168 -2.04 -1.73 5.17
C GLU A 168 -3.24 -2.00 6.09
N ASP A 169 -3.51 -3.27 6.40
CA ASP A 169 -4.60 -3.74 7.28
C ASP A 169 -5.98 -3.17 6.94
N LEU A 170 -6.23 -2.90 5.65
CA LEU A 170 -7.53 -2.44 5.21
C LEU A 170 -8.54 -3.60 5.18
N THR A 171 -9.77 -3.30 5.57
CA THR A 171 -10.90 -4.21 5.38
C THR A 171 -11.24 -4.37 3.89
N LEU A 172 -11.93 -5.44 3.52
CA LEU A 172 -12.32 -5.66 2.12
C LEU A 172 -13.24 -4.55 1.60
N ASP A 173 -14.07 -3.96 2.45
CA ASP A 173 -14.92 -2.82 2.11
C ASP A 173 -14.10 -1.53 1.87
N GLU A 174 -13.06 -1.31 2.63
CA GLU A 174 -12.12 -0.20 2.41
C GLU A 174 -11.31 -0.40 1.12
N ILE A 175 -10.84 -1.64 0.87
CA ILE A 175 -10.16 -2.00 -0.39
C ILE A 175 -11.11 -1.79 -1.59
N ALA A 176 -12.38 -2.12 -1.46
CA ALA A 176 -13.39 -1.87 -2.49
C ALA A 176 -13.52 -0.36 -2.79
N LYS A 177 -13.47 0.49 -1.76
CA LYS A 177 -13.46 1.96 -1.91
C LYS A 177 -12.18 2.45 -2.59
N VAL A 178 -11.00 2.01 -2.12
CA VAL A 178 -9.70 2.37 -2.71
C VAL A 178 -9.62 1.95 -4.17
N THR A 179 -9.97 0.70 -4.47
CA THR A 179 -9.84 0.12 -5.82
C THR A 179 -11.00 0.47 -6.75
N ARG A 180 -12.07 1.10 -6.23
CA ARG A 180 -13.32 1.38 -6.96
C ARG A 180 -13.88 0.12 -7.64
N ALA A 181 -13.75 -1.03 -6.97
CA ALA A 181 -14.22 -2.31 -7.46
C ALA A 181 -15.33 -2.86 -6.53
N PRO A 182 -16.28 -3.62 -7.05
CA PRO A 182 -17.27 -4.32 -6.23
C PRO A 182 -16.59 -5.23 -5.19
N LEU A 183 -17.19 -5.37 -4.02
CA LEU A 183 -16.67 -6.23 -2.94
C LEU A 183 -16.45 -7.68 -3.41
N SER A 184 -17.33 -8.21 -4.25
CA SER A 184 -17.20 -9.54 -4.85
C SER A 184 -15.93 -9.66 -5.71
N THR A 185 -15.58 -8.60 -6.46
CA THR A 185 -14.36 -8.52 -7.26
C THR A 185 -13.13 -8.47 -6.37
N VAL A 186 -13.16 -7.68 -5.27
CA VAL A 186 -12.06 -7.62 -4.30
C VAL A 186 -11.83 -8.99 -3.66
N LYS A 187 -12.88 -9.67 -3.22
CA LYS A 187 -12.80 -11.05 -2.70
C LYS A 187 -12.18 -12.01 -3.72
N SER A 188 -12.66 -11.97 -4.96
CA SER A 188 -12.13 -12.82 -6.02
C SER A 188 -10.63 -12.55 -6.30
N ARG A 189 -10.22 -11.28 -6.35
CA ARG A 189 -8.81 -10.88 -6.51
C ARG A 189 -7.95 -11.32 -5.34
N LEU A 190 -8.45 -11.20 -4.10
CA LEU A 190 -7.75 -11.66 -2.90
C LEU A 190 -7.47 -13.16 -2.98
N TYR A 191 -8.49 -14.00 -3.22
CA TYR A 191 -8.31 -15.44 -3.29
C TYR A 191 -7.39 -15.87 -4.45
N ARG A 192 -7.55 -15.27 -5.63
CA ARG A 192 -6.66 -15.54 -6.78
C ARG A 192 -5.22 -15.09 -6.51
N GLY A 193 -5.04 -13.94 -5.88
CA GLY A 193 -3.72 -13.46 -5.47
C GLY A 193 -3.04 -14.39 -4.48
N LEU A 194 -3.76 -14.86 -3.44
CA LEU A 194 -3.25 -15.84 -2.50
C LEU A 194 -2.91 -17.18 -3.16
N ALA A 195 -3.73 -17.65 -4.09
CA ALA A 195 -3.44 -18.86 -4.84
C ALA A 195 -2.22 -18.71 -5.76
N ALA A 196 -2.01 -17.53 -6.35
CA ALA A 196 -0.90 -17.27 -7.25
C ALA A 196 0.43 -17.02 -6.52
N ILE A 197 0.43 -16.42 -5.32
CA ILE A 197 1.66 -16.16 -4.55
C ILE A 197 2.19 -17.40 -3.83
N LYS A 198 1.31 -18.31 -3.41
CA LYS A 198 1.66 -19.50 -2.64
C LYS A 198 2.79 -20.35 -3.26
N PRO A 199 2.73 -20.77 -4.54
CA PRO A 199 3.79 -21.56 -5.15
C PRO A 199 5.12 -20.81 -5.30
N GLN A 200 5.09 -19.48 -5.36
CA GLN A 200 6.30 -18.65 -5.42
C GLN A 200 7.02 -18.64 -4.07
N LEU A 201 6.27 -18.47 -2.98
CA LEU A 201 6.80 -18.53 -1.62
C LEU A 201 7.31 -19.93 -1.25
N GLU A 202 6.62 -20.99 -1.70
CA GLU A 202 7.07 -22.37 -1.51
C GLU A 202 8.41 -22.63 -2.22
N ARG A 203 8.57 -22.18 -3.46
CA ARG A 203 9.83 -22.29 -4.21
C ARG A 203 10.98 -21.53 -3.55
N ALA A 204 10.72 -20.31 -3.07
CA ALA A 204 11.70 -19.52 -2.35
C ALA A 204 12.17 -20.23 -1.07
N ARG A 205 11.23 -20.82 -0.31
CA ARG A 205 11.52 -21.59 0.90
C ARG A 205 12.32 -22.87 0.62
N THR A 206 12.04 -23.58 -0.47
CA THR A 206 12.77 -24.80 -0.87
C THR A 206 14.20 -24.48 -1.25
N ARG A 207 14.46 -23.42 -2.05
CA ARG A 207 15.81 -22.96 -2.39
C ARG A 207 16.67 -22.67 -1.16
N ARG A 208 16.07 -22.09 -0.12
CA ARG A 208 16.76 -21.80 1.14
C ARG A 208 17.19 -23.09 1.87
N GLN A 209 16.34 -24.12 1.86
CA GLN A 209 16.67 -25.40 2.50
C GLN A 209 17.79 -26.17 1.78
N GLU A 210 17.98 -25.91 0.48
CA GLU A 210 19.04 -26.53 -0.33
C GLU A 210 20.39 -25.79 -0.23
N MET A 211 20.41 -24.55 0.31
CA MET A 211 21.62 -23.73 0.45
C MET A 211 22.25 -23.79 1.85
N VAL A 212 21.64 -24.48 2.80
CA VAL A 212 22.10 -24.70 4.19
C VAL A 212 22.62 -26.12 4.36
#